data_0dce271326bacf4b81ccab28bfddc4de
#
_entry.id   0dce271326bacf4b81ccab28bfddc4de
#
_cell.length_a   1.000
_cell.length_b   1.000
_cell.length_c   1.000
_cell.angle_alpha   90.00
_cell.angle_beta   90.00
_cell.angle_gamma   90.00
#
_symmetry.space_group_name_H-M   'P 1'
#
loop_
_entity.id
_entity.type
_entity.pdbx_description
1 polymer ?
#
loop_
_entity_poly.entity_id
_entity_poly.type
_entity_poly.pdbx_seq_one_letter_code
_entity_poly.pdbx_strand_id
1 'polypeptide(L)'
;MDMKKYLADLEKLVNIDCGSNVPEGVQEVTEFFKKELENDWILKVYPQNDGKNPVLVAKNRDSEDIDLMFLGHNDTVFPKGTVPAWSYKLEGNIATGAGVYDMKSGVLSMIEVAKEFKD
;
A
#
# COMPACT_ATOMS: atom_id res chain seq x y z
N MET A 1 -8.34 -14.84 -3.95
CA MET A 1 -7.00 -14.27 -3.66
C MET A 1 -5.93 -15.33 -3.85
N ASP A 2 -4.85 -14.98 -4.54
CA ASP A 2 -3.69 -15.84 -4.71
C ASP A 2 -2.68 -15.52 -3.58
N MET A 3 -2.51 -16.42 -2.64
CA MET A 3 -1.61 -16.22 -1.49
C MET A 3 -0.14 -16.08 -1.92
N LYS A 4 0.27 -16.80 -2.96
CA LYS A 4 1.65 -16.71 -3.48
C LYS A 4 1.93 -15.30 -4.01
N LYS A 5 1.00 -14.75 -4.80
CA LYS A 5 1.10 -13.37 -5.30
C LYS A 5 1.04 -12.37 -4.15
N TYR A 6 0.14 -12.57 -3.20
CA TYR A 6 0.02 -11.69 -2.02
C TYR A 6 1.33 -11.59 -1.26
N LEU A 7 1.97 -12.73 -0.97
CA LEU A 7 3.24 -12.75 -0.23
C LEU A 7 4.38 -12.11 -1.02
N ALA A 8 4.41 -12.31 -2.34
CA ALA A 8 5.40 -11.68 -3.21
C ALA A 8 5.23 -10.13 -3.23
N ASP A 9 4.00 -9.67 -3.31
CA ASP A 9 3.67 -8.24 -3.26
C ASP A 9 4.00 -7.65 -1.89
N LEU A 10 3.71 -8.37 -0.82
CA LEU A 10 4.02 -7.94 0.55
C LEU A 10 5.53 -7.78 0.74
N GLU A 11 6.33 -8.75 0.28
CA GLU A 11 7.79 -8.67 0.31
C GLU A 11 8.29 -7.42 -0.41
N LYS A 12 7.76 -7.16 -1.60
CA LYS A 12 8.11 -6.00 -2.40
C LYS A 12 7.82 -4.69 -1.66
N LEU A 13 6.63 -4.58 -1.07
CA LEU A 13 6.21 -3.39 -0.33
C LEU A 13 7.01 -3.19 0.95
N VAL A 14 7.25 -4.25 1.72
CA VAL A 14 8.00 -4.18 2.98
C VAL A 14 9.45 -3.77 2.71
N ASN A 15 10.02 -4.18 1.58
CA ASN A 15 11.39 -3.85 1.22
C ASN A 15 11.56 -2.45 0.61
N ILE A 16 10.53 -1.60 0.69
CA ILE A 16 10.61 -0.18 0.34
C ILE A 16 10.70 0.63 1.63
N ASP A 17 11.80 1.37 1.82
CA ASP A 17 11.87 2.39 2.89
C ASP A 17 10.85 3.49 2.57
N CYS A 18 9.77 3.56 3.36
CA CYS A 18 8.70 4.53 3.14
C CYS A 18 8.23 5.19 4.43
N GLY A 19 9.17 5.54 5.30
CA GLY A 19 8.86 6.35 6.48
C GLY A 19 8.21 7.68 6.07
N SER A 20 7.50 8.31 7.00
CA SER A 20 6.80 9.58 6.75
C SER A 20 7.74 10.67 6.23
N ASN A 21 9.03 10.58 6.52
CA ASN A 21 10.07 11.51 6.07
C ASN A 21 10.88 10.96 4.88
N VAL A 22 10.40 9.91 4.22
CA VAL A 22 11.03 9.30 3.03
C VAL A 22 10.06 9.40 1.86
N PRO A 23 9.87 10.59 1.27
CA PRO A 23 8.82 10.82 0.27
C PRO A 23 8.98 9.97 -0.98
N GLU A 24 10.20 9.66 -1.40
CA GLU A 24 10.46 8.80 -2.55
C GLU A 24 9.92 7.39 -2.35
N GLY A 25 10.01 6.85 -1.14
CA GLY A 25 9.46 5.53 -0.80
C GLY A 25 7.93 5.55 -0.72
N VAL A 26 7.36 6.59 -0.12
CA VAL A 26 5.90 6.77 -0.05
C VAL A 26 5.31 6.86 -1.46
N GLN A 27 5.96 7.59 -2.36
CA GLN A 27 5.54 7.68 -3.76
C GLN A 27 5.63 6.34 -4.47
N GLU A 28 6.68 5.57 -4.24
CA GLU A 28 6.86 4.24 -4.84
C GLU A 28 5.75 3.28 -4.41
N VAL A 29 5.39 3.28 -3.13
CA VAL A 29 4.27 2.48 -2.60
C VAL A 29 2.94 2.94 -3.21
N THR A 30 2.72 4.25 -3.32
CA THR A 30 1.52 4.80 -3.96
C THR A 30 1.42 4.36 -5.42
N GLU A 31 2.51 4.42 -6.18
CA GLU A 31 2.53 3.96 -7.57
C GLU A 31 2.25 2.46 -7.69
N PHE A 32 2.71 1.65 -6.75
CA PHE A 32 2.38 0.24 -6.70
C PHE A 32 0.86 0.03 -6.64
N PHE A 33 0.17 0.71 -5.74
CA PHE A 33 -1.28 0.57 -5.59
C PHE A 33 -2.06 1.17 -6.76
N LYS A 34 -1.57 2.25 -7.36
CA LYS A 34 -2.16 2.79 -8.58
C LYS A 34 -2.17 1.75 -9.69
N LYS A 35 -1.06 1.07 -9.92
CA LYS A 35 -0.96 0.02 -10.95
C LYS A 35 -1.89 -1.15 -10.67
N GLU A 36 -2.04 -1.51 -9.42
CA GLU A 36 -2.93 -2.61 -9.04
C GLU A 36 -4.41 -2.30 -9.32
N LEU A 37 -4.79 -1.02 -9.32
CA LEU A 37 -6.19 -0.60 -9.43
C LEU A 37 -6.54 0.09 -10.75
N GLU A 38 -5.57 0.53 -11.54
CA GLU A 38 -5.81 1.44 -12.67
C GLU A 38 -6.74 0.89 -13.76
N ASN A 39 -6.82 -0.42 -13.93
CA ASN A 39 -7.63 -1.01 -15.00
C ASN A 39 -9.13 -1.03 -14.68
N ASP A 40 -9.50 -1.11 -13.41
CA ASP A 40 -10.87 -1.34 -12.98
C ASP A 40 -11.42 -0.23 -12.07
N TRP A 41 -10.57 0.71 -11.63
CA TRP A 41 -10.93 1.72 -10.64
C TRP A 41 -10.66 3.12 -11.15
N ILE A 42 -11.48 4.07 -10.72
CA ILE A 42 -11.29 5.51 -10.98
C ILE A 42 -10.33 6.04 -9.92
N LEU A 43 -9.17 6.52 -10.37
CA LEU A 43 -8.10 6.93 -9.48
C LEU A 43 -7.91 8.44 -9.48
N LYS A 44 -7.65 8.99 -8.30
CA LYS A 44 -7.24 10.39 -8.13
C LYS A 44 -6.17 10.47 -7.06
N VAL A 45 -5.12 11.23 -7.34
CA VAL A 45 -4.05 11.50 -6.37
C VAL A 45 -4.16 12.96 -5.94
N TYR A 46 -4.25 13.16 -4.63
CA TYR A 46 -4.25 14.49 -4.02
C TYR A 46 -2.87 14.73 -3.43
N PRO A 47 -2.06 15.63 -4.00
CA PRO A 47 -0.76 15.95 -3.43
C PRO A 47 -0.94 16.68 -2.11
N GLN A 48 -0.20 16.25 -1.10
CA GLN A 48 -0.15 16.89 0.21
C GLN A 48 1.31 17.22 0.51
N ASN A 49 1.55 18.19 1.36
CA ASN A 49 2.88 18.56 1.82
C ASN A 49 3.89 18.69 0.65
N ASP A 50 3.56 19.56 -0.32
CA ASP A 50 4.34 19.77 -1.54
C ASP A 50 4.60 18.48 -2.36
N GLY A 51 3.61 17.58 -2.37
CA GLY A 51 3.69 16.32 -3.10
C GLY A 51 4.43 15.20 -2.40
N LYS A 52 4.92 15.44 -1.19
CA LYS A 52 5.69 14.44 -0.44
C LYS A 52 4.82 13.33 0.18
N ASN A 53 3.56 13.67 0.46
CA ASN A 53 2.62 12.75 1.11
C ASN A 53 1.34 12.66 0.28
N PRO A 54 1.38 11.99 -0.87
CA PRO A 54 0.19 11.90 -1.73
C PRO A 54 -0.90 11.06 -1.09
N VAL A 55 -2.15 11.47 -1.30
CA VAL A 55 -3.32 10.69 -0.92
C VAL A 55 -3.92 10.08 -2.19
N LEU A 56 -3.93 8.75 -2.26
CA LEU A 56 -4.56 8.03 -3.37
C LEU A 56 -6.00 7.71 -3.00
N VAL A 57 -6.92 8.16 -3.85
CA VAL A 57 -8.36 7.83 -3.74
C VAL A 57 -8.73 6.96 -4.93
N ALA A 58 -9.35 5.82 -4.65
CA ALA A 58 -9.83 4.89 -5.67
C ALA A 58 -11.33 4.64 -5.46
N LYS A 59 -12.11 4.78 -6.52
CA LYS A 59 -13.56 4.49 -6.52
C LYS A 59 -13.87 3.41 -7.53
N ASN A 60 -14.74 2.47 -7.18
CA ASN A 60 -15.17 1.44 -8.14
C ASN A 60 -16.17 1.96 -9.16
N ARG A 61 -16.80 3.11 -8.89
CA ARG A 61 -17.69 3.79 -9.85
C ARG A 61 -17.72 5.29 -9.55
N ASP A 62 -18.14 6.07 -10.55
CA ASP A 62 -18.27 7.51 -10.41
C ASP A 62 -19.60 7.86 -9.72
N SER A 63 -19.56 7.84 -8.39
CA SER A 63 -20.70 8.15 -7.54
C SER A 63 -20.23 8.77 -6.24
N GLU A 64 -21.04 9.66 -5.68
CA GLU A 64 -20.84 10.21 -4.34
C GLU A 64 -21.58 9.38 -3.27
N ASP A 65 -22.45 8.46 -3.70
CA ASP A 65 -23.10 7.51 -2.80
C ASP A 65 -22.13 6.36 -2.53
N ILE A 66 -21.64 6.31 -1.31
CA ILE A 66 -20.61 5.35 -0.89
C ILE A 66 -21.18 4.45 0.20
N ASP A 67 -21.22 3.15 -0.05
CA ASP A 67 -21.66 2.15 0.93
C ASP A 67 -20.54 1.77 1.88
N LEU A 68 -19.29 1.72 1.38
CA LEU A 68 -18.15 1.27 2.17
C LEU A 68 -16.90 2.04 1.75
N MET A 69 -16.18 2.55 2.73
CA MET A 69 -14.91 3.23 2.52
C MET A 69 -13.82 2.57 3.35
N PHE A 70 -12.73 2.18 2.69
CA PHE A 70 -11.53 1.72 3.36
C PHE A 70 -10.55 2.88 3.56
N LEU A 71 -9.92 2.93 4.72
CA LEU A 71 -8.87 3.91 5.03
C LEU A 71 -7.61 3.18 5.48
N GLY A 72 -6.48 3.60 4.97
CA GLY A 72 -5.18 3.08 5.36
C GLY A 72 -4.07 4.08 5.07
N HIS A 73 -2.88 3.81 5.56
CA HIS A 73 -1.71 4.64 5.30
C HIS A 73 -0.60 3.83 4.63
N ASN A 74 0.18 4.52 3.79
CA ASN A 74 1.25 3.91 2.99
C ASN A 74 2.63 4.06 3.65
N ASP A 75 2.77 5.00 4.56
CA ASP A 75 4.02 5.29 5.23
C ASP A 75 4.27 4.40 6.46
N THR A 76 5.47 4.50 7.00
CA THR A 76 5.85 3.85 8.25
C THR A 76 6.49 4.88 9.18
N VAL A 77 6.73 4.48 10.41
CA VAL A 77 7.43 5.32 11.40
C VAL A 77 8.95 5.18 11.31
N PHE A 78 9.45 4.33 10.43
CA PHE A 78 10.87 3.99 10.39
C PHE A 78 11.67 4.98 9.53
N PRO A 79 12.89 5.36 9.97
CA PRO A 79 13.75 6.22 9.19
C PRO A 79 14.31 5.50 7.94
N LYS A 80 14.79 6.29 7.00
CA LYS A 80 15.50 5.77 5.84
C LYS A 80 16.71 4.93 6.27
N GLY A 81 16.91 3.79 5.61
CA GLY A 81 17.99 2.85 5.96
C GLY A 81 17.53 1.71 6.85
N THR A 82 16.27 1.72 7.33
CA THR A 82 15.75 0.63 8.18
C THR A 82 15.61 -0.66 7.40
N VAL A 83 15.14 -0.62 6.15
CA VAL A 83 14.91 -1.82 5.33
C VAL A 83 16.19 -2.62 5.12
N PRO A 84 17.35 -2.04 4.76
CA PRO A 84 18.59 -2.82 4.65
C PRO A 84 18.97 -3.56 5.94
N ALA A 85 18.62 -3.00 7.10
CA ALA A 85 18.92 -3.62 8.40
C ALA A 85 17.81 -4.58 8.86
N TRP A 86 16.60 -4.42 8.36
CA TRP A 86 15.43 -5.21 8.78
C TRP A 86 14.51 -5.44 7.58
N SER A 87 15.01 -6.20 6.62
CA SER A 87 14.26 -6.56 5.43
C SER A 87 13.21 -7.64 5.69
N TYR A 88 12.31 -7.79 4.74
CA TYR A 88 11.26 -8.81 4.80
C TYR A 88 11.86 -10.22 4.96
N LYS A 89 11.26 -11.00 5.85
CA LYS A 89 11.51 -12.44 5.99
C LYS A 89 10.20 -13.19 6.16
N LEU A 90 10.12 -14.34 5.54
CA LEU A 90 9.02 -15.28 5.75
C LEU A 90 9.59 -16.59 6.27
N GLU A 91 9.24 -16.93 7.50
CA GLU A 91 9.66 -18.18 8.15
C GLU A 91 8.42 -18.96 8.56
N GLY A 92 8.13 -20.06 7.84
CA GLY A 92 6.88 -20.79 8.04
C GLY A 92 5.69 -19.93 7.66
N ASN A 93 4.84 -19.63 8.64
CA ASN A 93 3.66 -18.77 8.46
C ASN A 93 3.80 -17.40 9.12
N ILE A 94 5.02 -16.99 9.44
CA ILE A 94 5.30 -15.71 10.10
C ILE A 94 6.13 -14.84 9.16
N ALA A 95 5.58 -13.68 8.79
CA ALA A 95 6.28 -12.65 8.03
C ALA A 95 6.77 -11.54 8.97
N THR A 96 8.02 -11.13 8.82
CA THR A 96 8.63 -10.04 9.59
C THR A 96 9.26 -9.01 8.68
N GLY A 97 9.41 -7.79 9.16
CA GLY A 97 10.03 -6.69 8.41
C GLY A 97 9.42 -5.35 8.79
N ALA A 98 10.10 -4.27 8.40
CA ALA A 98 9.68 -2.91 8.71
C ALA A 98 8.32 -2.58 8.07
N GLY A 99 7.31 -2.30 8.90
CA GLY A 99 5.96 -1.95 8.43
C GLY A 99 5.13 -3.11 7.93
N VAL A 100 5.57 -4.36 8.10
CA VAL A 100 4.81 -5.54 7.65
C VAL A 100 3.43 -5.59 8.32
N TYR A 101 3.35 -5.26 9.59
CA TYR A 101 2.11 -5.26 10.37
C TYR A 101 1.39 -3.90 10.31
N ASP A 102 2.12 -2.81 10.40
CA ASP A 102 1.58 -1.44 10.44
C ASP A 102 2.11 -0.62 9.24
N MET A 103 1.38 -0.54 8.13
CA MET A 103 0.22 -1.39 7.94
C MET A 103 0.21 -1.95 6.50
N LYS A 104 1.37 -2.33 5.96
CA LYS A 104 1.49 -2.77 4.57
C LYS A 104 0.65 -4.03 4.28
N SER A 105 0.65 -4.99 5.20
CA SER A 105 -0.22 -6.17 5.06
C SER A 105 -1.69 -5.78 5.09
N GLY A 106 -2.06 -4.84 5.95
CA GLY A 106 -3.43 -4.34 6.05
C GLY A 106 -3.88 -3.64 4.78
N VAL A 107 -3.06 -2.72 4.24
CA VAL A 107 -3.40 -2.02 3.00
C VAL A 107 -3.48 -2.99 1.82
N LEU A 108 -2.53 -3.92 1.72
CA LEU A 108 -2.56 -4.93 0.66
C LEU A 108 -3.82 -5.80 0.75
N SER A 109 -4.23 -6.17 1.97
CA SER A 109 -5.48 -6.92 2.19
C SER A 109 -6.70 -6.09 1.77
N MET A 110 -6.73 -4.79 2.10
CA MET A 110 -7.79 -3.89 1.65
C MET A 110 -7.92 -3.89 0.13
N ILE A 111 -6.80 -3.81 -0.58
CA ILE A 111 -6.77 -3.80 -2.05
C ILE A 111 -7.29 -5.13 -2.61
N GLU A 112 -6.88 -6.25 -2.04
CA GLU A 112 -7.36 -7.56 -2.48
C GLU A 112 -8.87 -7.73 -2.27
N VAL A 113 -9.39 -7.25 -1.13
CA VAL A 113 -10.84 -7.24 -0.88
C VAL A 113 -11.55 -6.29 -1.84
N ALA A 114 -11.00 -5.07 -2.04
CA ALA A 114 -11.58 -4.08 -2.93
C ALA A 114 -11.74 -4.61 -4.36
N LYS A 115 -10.77 -5.35 -4.87
CA LYS A 115 -10.83 -5.93 -6.22
C LYS A 115 -12.05 -6.83 -6.45
N GLU A 116 -12.58 -7.45 -5.40
CA GLU A 116 -13.80 -8.25 -5.49
C GLU A 116 -15.07 -7.39 -5.71
N PHE A 117 -14.97 -6.08 -5.47
CA PHE A 117 -16.09 -5.13 -5.59
C PHE A 117 -15.88 -4.11 -6.70
N LYS A 118 -15.13 -4.45 -7.72
CA LYS A 118 -14.83 -3.55 -8.84
C LYS A 118 -16.07 -3.15 -9.67
N ASP A 119 -17.12 -3.96 -9.59
CA ASP A 119 -18.39 -3.69 -10.22
C ASP A 119 -19.36 -3.09 -9.18
#